data_0f1ef870f17bdafc8386d2f4515c9a00
#
_entry.id   0f1ef870f17bdafc8386d2f4515c9a00
#
_cell.length_a   1.000
_cell.length_b   1.000
_cell.length_c   1.000
_cell.angle_alpha   90.00
_cell.angle_beta   90.00
_cell.angle_gamma   90.00
#
_symmetry.space_group_name_H-M   'P 1'
#
loop_
_entity.id
_entity.type
_entity.pdbx_description
1 polymer ?
#
loop_
_entity_poly.entity_id
_entity_poly.type
_entity_poly.pdbx_seq_one_letter_code
_entity_poly.pdbx_strand_id
1 'polypeptide(L)'
;MKNKITVFALSSSVELAQDICDNLGCEMGKSKVHHFADGEILVEIDESVRGKDVFIVQSTSNPVTENLMEILVLADALKRASAGEITAIMPYFGYARQDRKAKPRQPITSKLVADLLTTAGVNRVVTIDLHAAQIQGFFNIPVDDMQALPLICNYFKNKNLDDICVVSPDHGGATRARKMAVALDCPVAIIDKRRPKPNVAEIMGVLGDVEGKNCVMIDDMIDTGGTIVAGIDMLLEKGAKNVFVACTHPVFSGPAVERLKNCAAKEVVVTDTIILPKEKHFDKLKVVSVASLLAKTIESIENNLPVSDVFQEFDFEK
;
A
#
# COMPACT_ATOMS: atom_id res chain seq x y z
N MET A 1 -20.81 -20.84 -9.75
CA MET A 1 -19.49 -20.26 -9.64
C MET A 1 -19.17 -19.63 -8.27
N LYS A 2 -20.15 -19.05 -7.54
CA LYS A 2 -19.95 -18.41 -6.21
C LYS A 2 -19.40 -19.31 -5.08
N ASN A 3 -19.28 -20.62 -5.25
CA ASN A 3 -18.82 -21.56 -4.20
C ASN A 3 -17.35 -21.99 -4.32
N LYS A 4 -16.59 -21.39 -5.21
CA LYS A 4 -15.24 -21.85 -5.53
C LYS A 4 -14.14 -21.09 -4.79
N ILE A 5 -14.40 -19.86 -4.40
CA ILE A 5 -13.46 -19.01 -3.69
C ILE A 5 -13.85 -18.83 -2.22
N THR A 6 -12.84 -18.59 -1.38
CA THR A 6 -13.03 -18.16 0.00
C THR A 6 -12.01 -17.07 0.32
N VAL A 7 -12.47 -15.94 0.86
CA VAL A 7 -11.62 -14.82 1.30
C VAL A 7 -11.49 -14.87 2.80
N PHE A 8 -10.29 -15.03 3.33
CA PHE A 8 -10.01 -14.97 4.76
C PHE A 8 -9.33 -13.64 5.12
N ALA A 9 -9.77 -13.06 6.22
CA ALA A 9 -9.10 -11.94 6.85
C ALA A 9 -8.18 -12.41 7.97
N LEU A 10 -7.05 -11.72 8.15
CA LEU A 10 -6.23 -11.82 9.34
C LEU A 10 -6.25 -10.48 10.09
N SER A 11 -5.58 -10.42 11.25
CA SER A 11 -5.79 -9.39 12.28
C SER A 11 -5.69 -7.95 11.80
N SER A 12 -4.78 -7.64 10.84
CA SER A 12 -4.54 -6.25 10.40
C SER A 12 -5.47 -5.76 9.29
N SER A 13 -6.30 -6.62 8.69
CA SER A 13 -7.02 -6.29 7.46
C SER A 13 -8.48 -6.74 7.44
N VAL A 14 -9.11 -6.92 8.61
CA VAL A 14 -10.49 -7.42 8.71
C VAL A 14 -11.48 -6.49 8.01
N GLU A 15 -11.39 -5.17 8.24
CA GLU A 15 -12.28 -4.19 7.62
C GLU A 15 -12.13 -4.19 6.09
N LEU A 16 -10.88 -4.14 5.59
CA LEU A 16 -10.63 -4.18 4.15
C LEU A 16 -11.11 -5.49 3.50
N ALA A 17 -10.91 -6.63 4.17
CA ALA A 17 -11.37 -7.92 3.68
C ALA A 17 -12.90 -7.98 3.61
N GLN A 18 -13.60 -7.39 4.57
CA GLN A 18 -15.06 -7.27 4.53
C GLN A 18 -15.51 -6.42 3.33
N ASP A 19 -14.89 -5.25 3.13
CA ASP A 19 -15.20 -4.39 1.99
C ASP A 19 -14.92 -5.08 0.64
N ILE A 20 -13.86 -5.90 0.56
CA ILE A 20 -13.58 -6.74 -0.61
C ILE A 20 -14.70 -7.76 -0.82
N CYS A 21 -15.12 -8.48 0.24
CA CYS A 21 -16.22 -9.45 0.17
C CYS A 21 -17.54 -8.81 -0.25
N ASP A 22 -17.84 -7.61 0.25
CA ASP A 22 -19.04 -6.85 -0.12
C ASP A 22 -19.02 -6.49 -1.61
N ASN A 23 -17.88 -6.06 -2.15
CA ASN A 23 -17.71 -5.81 -3.58
C ASN A 23 -17.85 -7.08 -4.43
N LEU A 24 -17.35 -8.22 -3.95
CA LEU A 24 -17.47 -9.54 -4.62
C LEU A 24 -18.87 -10.14 -4.47
N GLY A 25 -19.68 -9.66 -3.53
CA GLY A 25 -20.99 -10.24 -3.18
C GLY A 25 -20.84 -11.66 -2.60
N CYS A 26 -19.82 -11.89 -1.77
CA CYS A 26 -19.58 -13.16 -1.08
C CYS A 26 -19.47 -12.95 0.43
N GLU A 27 -19.59 -14.03 1.20
CA GLU A 27 -19.31 -14.02 2.64
C GLU A 27 -17.82 -14.22 2.89
N MET A 28 -17.32 -13.57 3.95
CA MET A 28 -15.95 -13.79 4.41
C MET A 28 -15.80 -15.17 5.04
N GLY A 29 -14.70 -15.84 4.78
CA GLY A 29 -14.36 -17.15 5.34
C GLY A 29 -14.21 -17.10 6.86
N LYS A 30 -14.55 -18.20 7.51
CA LYS A 30 -14.53 -18.31 8.98
C LYS A 30 -13.19 -18.82 9.46
N SER A 31 -12.40 -17.92 10.04
CA SER A 31 -11.14 -18.24 10.70
C SER A 31 -10.98 -17.46 12.01
N LYS A 32 -10.12 -17.94 12.88
CA LYS A 32 -9.80 -17.28 14.15
C LYS A 32 -8.29 -17.29 14.35
N VAL A 33 -7.77 -16.16 14.81
CA VAL A 33 -6.38 -16.03 15.25
C VAL A 33 -6.35 -16.05 16.77
N HIS A 34 -5.56 -16.92 17.34
CA HIS A 34 -5.36 -17.04 18.77
C HIS A 34 -3.90 -16.78 19.12
N HIS A 35 -3.68 -16.12 20.24
CA HIS A 35 -2.35 -15.93 20.82
C HIS A 35 -2.27 -16.73 22.12
N PHE A 36 -1.30 -17.62 22.21
CA PHE A 36 -0.98 -18.30 23.46
C PHE A 36 -0.31 -17.33 24.46
N ALA A 37 -0.26 -17.73 25.72
CA ALA A 37 0.30 -16.88 26.79
C ALA A 37 1.81 -16.57 26.59
N ASP A 38 2.52 -17.40 25.86
CA ASP A 38 3.93 -17.23 25.48
C ASP A 38 4.12 -16.41 24.18
N GLY A 39 3.01 -16.03 23.50
CA GLY A 39 3.01 -15.24 22.29
C GLY A 39 3.00 -16.05 20.99
N GLU A 40 2.94 -17.38 21.03
CA GLU A 40 2.78 -18.19 19.83
C GLU A 40 1.40 -17.95 19.19
N ILE A 41 1.35 -17.99 17.86
CA ILE A 41 0.14 -17.77 17.07
C ILE A 41 -0.43 -19.10 16.59
N LEU A 42 -1.72 -19.30 16.82
CA LEU A 42 -2.52 -20.37 16.25
C LEU A 42 -3.61 -19.75 15.36
N VAL A 43 -3.78 -20.29 14.14
CA VAL A 43 -4.91 -19.94 13.28
C VAL A 43 -5.79 -21.17 13.08
N GLU A 44 -7.07 -21.02 13.35
CA GLU A 44 -8.09 -22.06 13.15
C GLU A 44 -9.00 -21.69 11.97
N ILE A 45 -9.36 -22.68 11.15
CA ILE A 45 -10.27 -22.54 10.02
C ILE A 45 -11.55 -23.31 10.36
N ASP A 46 -12.67 -22.59 10.47
CA ASP A 46 -13.95 -23.14 10.93
C ASP A 46 -14.84 -23.65 9.75
N GLU A 47 -14.27 -23.87 8.57
CA GLU A 47 -14.98 -24.38 7.39
C GLU A 47 -14.11 -25.26 6.51
N SER A 48 -14.74 -26.04 5.62
CA SER A 48 -14.00 -26.84 4.63
C SER A 48 -13.48 -25.99 3.49
N VAL A 49 -12.18 -26.03 3.25
CA VAL A 49 -11.50 -25.31 2.15
C VAL A 49 -11.01 -26.27 1.07
N ARG A 50 -11.33 -27.57 1.16
CA ARG A 50 -10.84 -28.59 0.23
C ARG A 50 -11.20 -28.27 -1.22
N GLY A 51 -10.15 -28.07 -2.04
CA GLY A 51 -10.29 -27.79 -3.47
C GLY A 51 -10.85 -26.40 -3.79
N LYS A 52 -10.99 -25.53 -2.81
CA LYS A 52 -11.35 -24.11 -3.02
C LYS A 52 -10.09 -23.27 -3.27
N ASP A 53 -10.22 -22.26 -4.13
CA ASP A 53 -9.21 -21.22 -4.26
C ASP A 53 -9.39 -20.21 -3.14
N VAL A 54 -8.31 -19.94 -2.42
CA VAL A 54 -8.34 -19.19 -1.17
C VAL A 54 -7.53 -17.91 -1.29
N PHE A 55 -8.09 -16.82 -0.83
CA PHE A 55 -7.47 -15.50 -0.78
C PHE A 55 -7.29 -15.07 0.68
N ILE A 56 -6.04 -14.87 1.12
CA ILE A 56 -5.69 -14.39 2.46
C ILE A 56 -5.46 -12.88 2.37
N VAL A 57 -6.24 -12.08 3.07
CA VAL A 57 -6.07 -10.62 3.09
C VAL A 57 -5.37 -10.19 4.36
N GLN A 58 -4.14 -9.69 4.25
CA GLN A 58 -3.35 -9.23 5.38
C GLN A 58 -2.23 -8.28 4.96
N SER A 59 -2.26 -7.05 5.44
CA SER A 59 -1.13 -6.14 5.35
C SER A 59 -0.08 -6.45 6.41
N THR A 60 1.18 -6.56 6.00
CA THR A 60 2.29 -6.79 6.95
C THR A 60 2.85 -5.47 7.48
N SER A 61 1.94 -4.61 7.95
CA SER A 61 2.22 -3.39 8.70
C SER A 61 2.52 -3.69 10.17
N ASN A 62 2.67 -2.67 11.00
CA ASN A 62 2.93 -2.88 12.44
C ASN A 62 1.72 -3.52 13.15
N PRO A 63 1.92 -4.62 13.91
CA PRO A 63 3.18 -5.31 14.24
C PRO A 63 3.65 -6.26 13.12
N VAL A 64 4.72 -5.86 12.42
CA VAL A 64 5.15 -6.44 11.13
C VAL A 64 5.42 -7.94 11.19
N THR A 65 6.15 -8.38 12.21
CA THR A 65 6.56 -9.79 12.35
C THR A 65 5.36 -10.68 12.68
N GLU A 66 4.47 -10.21 13.51
CA GLU A 66 3.26 -10.91 13.93
C GLU A 66 2.30 -11.07 12.74
N ASN A 67 2.00 -9.99 12.04
CA ASN A 67 1.15 -10.02 10.85
C ASN A 67 1.72 -10.91 9.74
N LEU A 68 3.05 -10.96 9.57
CA LEU A 68 3.68 -11.87 8.65
C LEU A 68 3.53 -13.33 9.11
N MET A 69 3.73 -13.60 10.40
CA MET A 69 3.62 -14.94 10.94
C MET A 69 2.20 -15.48 10.83
N GLU A 70 1.17 -14.66 11.04
CA GLU A 70 -0.23 -15.03 10.81
C GLU A 70 -0.48 -15.56 9.39
N ILE A 71 0.07 -14.88 8.37
CA ILE A 71 -0.04 -15.33 6.96
C ILE A 71 0.60 -16.73 6.80
N LEU A 72 1.81 -16.90 7.33
CA LEU A 72 2.56 -18.15 7.18
C LEU A 72 1.82 -19.33 7.84
N VAL A 73 1.30 -19.12 9.06
CA VAL A 73 0.55 -20.12 9.80
C VAL A 73 -0.77 -20.48 9.12
N LEU A 74 -1.52 -19.46 8.63
CA LEU A 74 -2.77 -19.71 7.89
C LEU A 74 -2.49 -20.44 6.56
N ALA A 75 -1.45 -20.04 5.82
CA ALA A 75 -1.08 -20.69 4.56
C ALA A 75 -0.74 -22.18 4.77
N ASP A 76 0.02 -22.51 5.82
CA ASP A 76 0.31 -23.91 6.16
C ASP A 76 -0.96 -24.68 6.54
N ALA A 77 -1.86 -24.10 7.32
CA ALA A 77 -3.14 -24.71 7.68
C ALA A 77 -4.01 -24.99 6.44
N LEU A 78 -4.13 -24.01 5.52
CA LEU A 78 -4.87 -24.16 4.27
C LEU A 78 -4.29 -25.25 3.37
N LYS A 79 -2.97 -25.29 3.22
CA LYS A 79 -2.25 -26.33 2.48
C LYS A 79 -2.54 -27.72 3.06
N ARG A 80 -2.49 -27.89 4.39
CA ARG A 80 -2.81 -29.15 5.08
C ARG A 80 -4.28 -29.52 4.96
N ALA A 81 -5.18 -28.52 4.89
CA ALA A 81 -6.60 -28.72 4.65
C ALA A 81 -6.95 -29.01 3.18
N SER A 82 -5.95 -29.12 2.30
CA SER A 82 -6.09 -29.36 0.86
C SER A 82 -6.88 -28.27 0.12
N ALA A 83 -6.62 -26.98 0.45
CA ALA A 83 -7.04 -25.87 -0.40
C ALA A 83 -6.50 -26.07 -1.83
N GLY A 84 -7.14 -25.47 -2.83
CA GLY A 84 -6.65 -25.40 -4.18
C GLY A 84 -5.49 -24.41 -4.29
N GLU A 85 -5.69 -23.29 -4.96
CA GLU A 85 -4.71 -22.21 -5.01
C GLU A 85 -4.80 -21.34 -3.74
N ILE A 86 -3.65 -20.93 -3.19
CA ILE A 86 -3.56 -20.02 -2.05
C ILE A 86 -2.92 -18.72 -2.52
N THR A 87 -3.72 -17.65 -2.61
CA THR A 87 -3.28 -16.31 -2.97
C THR A 87 -3.17 -15.44 -1.72
N ALA A 88 -1.99 -14.89 -1.44
CA ALA A 88 -1.81 -13.91 -0.39
C ALA A 88 -2.02 -12.48 -0.96
N ILE A 89 -3.08 -11.81 -0.53
CA ILE A 89 -3.33 -10.40 -0.79
C ILE A 89 -2.70 -9.61 0.34
N MET A 90 -1.58 -8.98 0.02
CA MET A 90 -0.78 -8.18 0.96
C MET A 90 -0.78 -6.73 0.48
N PRO A 91 -1.85 -5.95 0.77
CA PRO A 91 -1.97 -4.58 0.26
C PRO A 91 -0.75 -3.73 0.62
N TYR A 92 -0.19 -3.91 1.82
CA TYR A 92 1.13 -3.42 2.19
C TYR A 92 2.10 -4.58 2.44
N PHE A 93 3.15 -4.66 1.62
CA PHE A 93 4.22 -5.64 1.76
C PHE A 93 5.32 -5.10 2.69
N GLY A 94 5.34 -5.59 3.92
CA GLY A 94 6.36 -5.24 4.90
C GLY A 94 7.76 -5.69 4.47
N TYR A 95 8.80 -5.06 5.01
CA TYR A 95 10.20 -5.26 4.62
C TYR A 95 10.56 -4.85 3.17
N ALA A 96 9.65 -4.27 2.39
CA ALA A 96 9.90 -3.80 1.04
C ALA A 96 11.08 -2.82 0.93
N ARG A 97 11.35 -2.04 1.99
CA ARG A 97 12.49 -1.12 2.07
C ARG A 97 13.84 -1.81 2.27
N GLN A 98 13.87 -3.14 2.46
CA GLN A 98 15.07 -3.97 2.59
C GLN A 98 15.26 -4.86 1.35
N ASP A 99 15.14 -4.25 0.17
CA ASP A 99 15.23 -4.87 -1.16
C ASP A 99 16.67 -5.07 -1.63
N ARG A 100 17.63 -4.45 -0.96
CA ARG A 100 19.05 -4.48 -1.30
C ARG A 100 19.93 -4.30 -0.07
N LYS A 101 21.21 -4.69 -0.21
CA LYS A 101 22.23 -4.38 0.80
C LYS A 101 22.66 -2.92 0.65
N ALA A 102 22.15 -2.04 1.50
CA ALA A 102 22.58 -0.63 1.55
C ALA A 102 24.00 -0.48 2.13
N LYS A 103 24.42 -1.44 2.96
CA LYS A 103 25.78 -1.52 3.55
C LYS A 103 26.28 -2.96 3.52
N PRO A 104 27.60 -3.19 3.60
CA PRO A 104 28.16 -4.55 3.73
C PRO A 104 27.54 -5.33 4.88
N ARG A 105 27.31 -6.63 4.68
CA ARG A 105 26.80 -7.60 5.68
C ARG A 105 25.35 -7.36 6.13
N GLN A 106 24.59 -6.55 5.39
CA GLN A 106 23.14 -6.42 5.61
C GLN A 106 22.36 -7.53 4.88
N PRO A 107 21.17 -7.90 5.37
CA PRO A 107 20.28 -8.83 4.70
C PRO A 107 19.58 -8.18 3.49
N ILE A 108 18.90 -9.01 2.70
CA ILE A 108 17.84 -8.61 1.76
C ILE A 108 16.57 -9.26 2.28
N THR A 109 15.94 -8.59 3.26
CA THR A 109 14.83 -9.20 4.01
C THR A 109 13.57 -9.38 3.17
N SER A 110 13.34 -8.53 2.17
CA SER A 110 12.23 -8.72 1.22
C SER A 110 12.34 -10.05 0.44
N LYS A 111 13.57 -10.49 0.10
CA LYS A 111 13.81 -11.81 -0.50
C LYS A 111 13.51 -12.94 0.49
N LEU A 112 13.94 -12.80 1.74
CA LEU A 112 13.65 -13.79 2.79
C LEU A 112 12.13 -13.95 2.98
N VAL A 113 11.38 -12.86 3.02
CA VAL A 113 9.91 -12.89 3.15
C VAL A 113 9.28 -13.60 1.95
N ALA A 114 9.73 -13.32 0.73
CA ALA A 114 9.25 -14.00 -0.48
C ALA A 114 9.45 -15.52 -0.42
N ASP A 115 10.61 -15.97 0.06
CA ASP A 115 10.92 -17.39 0.22
C ASP A 115 10.06 -18.05 1.31
N LEU A 116 9.83 -17.36 2.44
CA LEU A 116 8.99 -17.88 3.52
C LEU A 116 7.54 -18.06 3.05
N LEU A 117 6.96 -17.09 2.34
CA LEU A 117 5.60 -17.18 1.78
C LEU A 117 5.47 -18.39 0.84
N THR A 118 6.41 -18.55 -0.08
CA THR A 118 6.43 -19.68 -1.00
C THR A 118 6.56 -21.02 -0.26
N THR A 119 7.42 -21.09 0.75
CA THR A 119 7.64 -22.30 1.56
C THR A 119 6.38 -22.67 2.37
N ALA A 120 5.67 -21.69 2.92
CA ALA A 120 4.44 -21.90 3.66
C ALA A 120 3.31 -22.44 2.78
N GLY A 121 3.37 -22.26 1.46
CA GLY A 121 2.40 -22.82 0.52
C GLY A 121 1.60 -21.77 -0.27
N VAL A 122 1.99 -20.50 -0.20
CA VAL A 122 1.41 -19.46 -1.05
C VAL A 122 1.79 -19.72 -2.51
N ASN A 123 0.80 -19.68 -3.42
CA ASN A 123 0.94 -19.93 -4.84
C ASN A 123 1.01 -18.63 -5.66
N ARG A 124 0.48 -17.52 -5.14
CA ARG A 124 0.46 -16.21 -5.77
C ARG A 124 0.46 -15.11 -4.70
N VAL A 125 1.06 -13.97 -5.01
CA VAL A 125 0.98 -12.77 -4.17
C VAL A 125 0.32 -11.65 -4.97
N VAL A 126 -0.62 -10.94 -4.36
CA VAL A 126 -1.17 -9.67 -4.84
C VAL A 126 -0.77 -8.59 -3.85
N THR A 127 -0.20 -7.51 -4.33
CA THR A 127 0.23 -6.38 -3.50
C THR A 127 -0.13 -5.06 -4.17
N ILE A 128 0.08 -3.94 -3.48
CA ILE A 128 -0.16 -2.62 -4.05
C ILE A 128 1.09 -1.76 -3.87
N ASP A 129 1.53 -1.10 -4.96
CA ASP A 129 2.61 -0.10 -4.96
C ASP A 129 3.86 -0.54 -4.19
N LEU A 130 4.48 -1.64 -4.58
CA LEU A 130 5.76 -2.08 -4.00
C LEU A 130 6.77 -0.93 -3.96
N HIS A 131 7.41 -0.73 -2.82
CA HIS A 131 8.45 0.30 -2.65
C HIS A 131 9.54 0.23 -3.72
N ALA A 132 9.83 -0.97 -4.18
CA ALA A 132 10.81 -1.25 -5.23
C ALA A 132 10.24 -2.34 -6.16
N ALA A 133 9.93 -1.99 -7.41
CA ALA A 133 9.27 -2.90 -8.36
C ALA A 133 10.05 -4.20 -8.61
N GLN A 134 11.38 -4.18 -8.47
CA GLN A 134 12.24 -5.37 -8.62
C GLN A 134 11.99 -6.45 -7.57
N ILE A 135 11.25 -6.16 -6.48
CA ILE A 135 10.86 -7.17 -5.46
C ILE A 135 10.03 -8.28 -6.09
N GLN A 136 9.26 -7.98 -7.14
CA GLN A 136 8.53 -9.00 -7.92
C GLN A 136 9.45 -10.13 -8.39
N GLY A 137 10.70 -9.81 -8.77
CA GLY A 137 11.72 -10.78 -9.17
C GLY A 137 12.31 -11.61 -8.03
N PHE A 138 11.98 -11.34 -6.77
CA PHE A 138 12.43 -12.14 -5.63
C PHE A 138 11.56 -13.37 -5.38
N PHE A 139 10.37 -13.39 -5.96
CA PHE A 139 9.44 -14.51 -5.86
C PHE A 139 9.68 -15.52 -6.98
N ASN A 140 9.47 -16.79 -6.67
CA ASN A 140 9.42 -17.89 -7.64
C ASN A 140 7.96 -18.28 -7.97
N ILE A 141 7.00 -17.49 -7.52
CA ILE A 141 5.57 -17.58 -7.76
C ILE A 141 5.08 -16.28 -8.41
N PRO A 142 3.94 -16.28 -9.09
CA PRO A 142 3.36 -15.06 -9.66
C PRO A 142 3.15 -13.96 -8.62
N VAL A 143 3.43 -12.71 -9.02
CA VAL A 143 3.19 -11.51 -8.22
C VAL A 143 2.46 -10.48 -9.08
N ASP A 144 1.32 -10.03 -8.60
CA ASP A 144 0.56 -8.93 -9.19
C ASP A 144 0.71 -7.69 -8.30
N ASP A 145 1.51 -6.72 -8.76
CA ASP A 145 1.74 -5.45 -8.08
C ASP A 145 0.77 -4.40 -8.62
N MET A 146 -0.36 -4.24 -7.94
CA MET A 146 -1.43 -3.31 -8.31
C MET A 146 -1.03 -1.87 -8.01
N GLN A 147 -1.64 -0.90 -8.68
CA GLN A 147 -1.35 0.51 -8.47
C GLN A 147 -2.56 1.25 -7.89
N ALA A 148 -2.38 1.92 -6.76
CA ALA A 148 -3.41 2.78 -6.15
C ALA A 148 -3.44 4.19 -6.75
N LEU A 149 -2.42 4.57 -7.52
CA LEU A 149 -2.31 5.90 -8.11
C LEU A 149 -3.55 6.35 -8.88
N PRO A 150 -4.22 5.51 -9.71
CA PRO A 150 -5.44 5.90 -10.40
C PRO A 150 -6.59 6.29 -9.45
N LEU A 151 -6.74 5.58 -8.33
CA LEU A 151 -7.75 5.90 -7.31
C LEU A 151 -7.47 7.26 -6.66
N ILE A 152 -6.20 7.53 -6.34
CA ILE A 152 -5.76 8.82 -5.80
C ILE A 152 -5.95 9.94 -6.83
N CYS A 153 -5.62 9.71 -8.10
CA CYS A 153 -5.87 10.67 -9.18
C CYS A 153 -7.35 11.01 -9.30
N ASN A 154 -8.22 10.00 -9.25
CA ASN A 154 -9.66 10.19 -9.32
C ASN A 154 -10.18 11.06 -8.14
N TYR A 155 -9.64 10.84 -6.94
CA TYR A 155 -9.96 11.68 -5.79
C TYR A 155 -9.67 13.17 -6.07
N PHE A 156 -8.47 13.49 -6.61
CA PHE A 156 -8.10 14.89 -6.92
C PHE A 156 -8.83 15.46 -8.13
N LYS A 157 -9.14 14.65 -9.15
CA LYS A 157 -10.00 15.09 -10.28
C LYS A 157 -11.36 15.58 -9.78
N ASN A 158 -11.98 14.81 -8.88
CA ASN A 158 -13.29 15.15 -8.32
C ASN A 158 -13.28 16.37 -7.40
N LYS A 159 -12.11 16.82 -6.93
CA LYS A 159 -11.97 18.05 -6.15
C LYS A 159 -12.05 19.33 -6.99
N ASN A 160 -11.84 19.24 -8.29
CA ASN A 160 -11.84 20.41 -9.20
C ASN A 160 -10.96 21.56 -8.69
N LEU A 161 -9.71 21.25 -8.31
CA LEU A 161 -8.75 22.26 -7.89
C LEU A 161 -8.23 23.03 -9.11
N ASP A 162 -8.13 24.36 -8.99
CA ASP A 162 -7.50 25.21 -9.99
C ASP A 162 -5.97 25.14 -9.88
N ASP A 163 -5.24 25.38 -10.97
CA ASP A 163 -3.79 25.54 -11.01
C ASP A 163 -3.03 24.46 -10.21
N ILE A 164 -3.31 23.20 -10.50
CA ILE A 164 -2.64 22.05 -9.84
C ILE A 164 -1.19 21.96 -10.32
N CYS A 165 -0.29 21.61 -9.38
CA CYS A 165 1.06 21.11 -9.66
C CYS A 165 1.31 19.86 -8.82
N VAL A 166 1.66 18.74 -9.46
CA VAL A 166 2.06 17.55 -8.73
C VAL A 166 3.52 17.65 -8.29
N VAL A 167 3.81 17.28 -7.07
CA VAL A 167 5.14 17.41 -6.48
C VAL A 167 5.68 16.07 -6.03
N SER A 168 6.89 15.72 -6.49
CA SER A 168 7.65 14.60 -5.93
C SER A 168 8.42 15.06 -4.69
N PRO A 169 8.36 14.35 -3.57
CA PRO A 169 9.11 14.70 -2.36
C PRO A 169 10.62 14.47 -2.49
N ASP A 170 11.07 13.74 -3.52
CA ASP A 170 12.48 13.52 -3.86
C ASP A 170 12.62 12.99 -5.30
N HIS A 171 13.87 12.73 -5.74
CA HIS A 171 14.13 12.19 -7.07
C HIS A 171 13.61 10.75 -7.27
N GLY A 172 13.51 9.95 -6.20
CA GLY A 172 13.03 8.56 -6.26
C GLY A 172 11.55 8.45 -6.65
N GLY A 173 10.73 9.38 -6.18
CA GLY A 173 9.29 9.46 -6.48
C GLY A 173 8.94 10.12 -7.81
N ALA A 174 9.91 10.65 -8.56
CA ALA A 174 9.67 11.47 -9.76
C ALA A 174 8.83 10.77 -10.83
N THR A 175 8.99 9.47 -11.01
CA THR A 175 8.20 8.68 -11.96
C THR A 175 6.72 8.63 -11.56
N ARG A 176 6.42 8.41 -10.27
CA ARG A 176 5.05 8.40 -9.73
C ARG A 176 4.40 9.78 -9.89
N ALA A 177 5.12 10.84 -9.50
CA ALA A 177 4.64 12.21 -9.63
C ALA A 177 4.35 12.58 -11.11
N ARG A 178 5.20 12.14 -12.04
CA ARG A 178 4.98 12.37 -13.48
C ARG A 178 3.73 11.65 -13.97
N LYS A 179 3.51 10.39 -13.59
CA LYS A 179 2.28 9.65 -13.96
C LYS A 179 1.03 10.37 -13.44
N MET A 180 1.04 10.82 -12.19
CA MET A 180 -0.05 11.60 -11.62
C MET A 180 -0.27 12.93 -12.36
N ALA A 181 0.82 13.64 -12.70
CA ALA A 181 0.75 14.92 -13.43
C ALA A 181 0.14 14.74 -14.83
N VAL A 182 0.50 13.68 -15.55
CA VAL A 182 -0.12 13.32 -16.83
C VAL A 182 -1.61 13.02 -16.63
N ALA A 183 -1.98 12.22 -15.63
CA ALA A 183 -3.37 11.89 -15.35
C ALA A 183 -4.23 13.10 -14.96
N LEU A 184 -3.64 14.12 -14.34
CA LEU A 184 -4.32 15.36 -13.93
C LEU A 184 -4.15 16.51 -14.92
N ASP A 185 -3.46 16.28 -16.03
CA ASP A 185 -3.11 17.30 -17.06
C ASP A 185 -2.50 18.57 -16.44
N CYS A 186 -1.42 18.40 -15.67
CA CYS A 186 -0.81 19.49 -14.92
C CYS A 186 0.72 19.35 -14.86
N PRO A 187 1.45 20.44 -14.53
CA PRO A 187 2.90 20.40 -14.37
C PRO A 187 3.35 19.54 -13.18
N VAL A 188 4.63 19.14 -13.23
CA VAL A 188 5.31 18.43 -12.16
C VAL A 188 6.46 19.24 -11.61
N ALA A 189 6.65 19.22 -10.29
CA ALA A 189 7.82 19.75 -9.62
C ALA A 189 8.49 18.66 -8.76
N ILE A 190 9.75 18.85 -8.40
CA ILE A 190 10.53 17.89 -7.59
C ILE A 190 11.22 18.67 -6.48
N ILE A 191 11.10 18.19 -5.24
CA ILE A 191 11.89 18.71 -4.12
C ILE A 191 13.29 18.10 -4.21
N ASP A 192 14.28 18.95 -4.45
CA ASP A 192 15.68 18.55 -4.48
C ASP A 192 16.24 18.47 -3.08
N LYS A 193 16.64 17.24 -2.68
CA LYS A 193 17.18 16.94 -1.35
C LYS A 193 18.61 16.45 -1.47
N ARG A 194 19.50 17.06 -0.69
CA ARG A 194 20.81 16.51 -0.41
C ARG A 194 20.81 15.80 0.93
N ARG A 195 21.41 14.63 0.99
CA ARG A 195 21.65 13.89 2.24
C ARG A 195 23.15 13.92 2.55
N PRO A 196 23.67 14.98 3.21
CA PRO A 196 25.08 15.07 3.53
C PRO A 196 25.52 14.02 4.57
N LYS A 197 24.57 13.51 5.38
CA LYS A 197 24.79 12.44 6.37
C LYS A 197 23.55 11.53 6.45
N PRO A 198 23.71 10.26 6.90
CA PRO A 198 22.56 9.39 7.18
C PRO A 198 21.60 10.08 8.14
N ASN A 199 20.30 10.05 7.82
CA ASN A 199 19.19 10.64 8.58
C ASN A 199 19.15 12.18 8.67
N VAL A 200 20.02 12.91 7.96
CA VAL A 200 19.95 14.37 7.83
C VAL A 200 19.64 14.69 6.36
N ALA A 201 18.43 15.17 6.10
CA ALA A 201 18.02 15.68 4.80
C ALA A 201 18.07 17.20 4.81
N GLU A 202 18.86 17.81 3.94
CA GLU A 202 18.81 19.23 3.63
C GLU A 202 18.06 19.41 2.31
N ILE A 203 17.00 20.21 2.35
CA ILE A 203 16.26 20.57 1.14
C ILE A 203 17.05 21.71 0.47
N MET A 204 17.48 21.48 -0.77
CA MET A 204 18.25 22.45 -1.55
C MET A 204 17.33 23.41 -2.33
N GLY A 205 16.13 22.97 -2.67
CA GLY A 205 15.18 23.79 -3.43
C GLY A 205 14.06 22.97 -4.06
N VAL A 206 13.30 23.62 -4.91
CA VAL A 206 12.23 23.00 -5.71
C VAL A 206 12.61 23.20 -7.19
N LEU A 207 12.64 22.10 -7.94
CA LEU A 207 12.78 22.10 -9.39
C LEU A 207 11.39 22.12 -10.01
N GLY A 208 11.05 23.18 -10.74
CA GLY A 208 9.73 23.44 -11.28
C GLY A 208 9.08 24.66 -10.63
N ASP A 209 7.97 25.11 -11.19
CA ASP A 209 7.23 26.29 -10.74
C ASP A 209 6.04 25.87 -9.86
N VAL A 210 6.00 26.39 -8.63
CA VAL A 210 4.96 26.10 -7.62
C VAL A 210 4.27 27.36 -7.11
N GLU A 211 4.72 28.56 -7.54
CA GLU A 211 4.18 29.83 -7.07
C GLU A 211 2.70 29.98 -7.45
N GLY A 212 1.87 30.33 -6.51
CA GLY A 212 0.42 30.49 -6.66
C GLY A 212 -0.38 29.20 -6.89
N LYS A 213 0.27 28.03 -6.95
CA LYS A 213 -0.37 26.74 -7.32
C LYS A 213 -0.89 25.95 -6.15
N ASN A 214 -1.87 25.10 -6.42
CA ASN A 214 -2.33 24.03 -5.53
C ASN A 214 -1.39 22.83 -5.72
N CYS A 215 -0.43 22.65 -4.83
CA CYS A 215 0.56 21.59 -4.89
C CYS A 215 0.03 20.28 -4.30
N VAL A 216 0.10 19.20 -5.06
CA VAL A 216 -0.23 17.84 -4.58
C VAL A 216 1.07 17.04 -4.48
N MET A 217 1.57 16.84 -3.26
CA MET A 217 2.78 16.04 -3.01
C MET A 217 2.38 14.57 -2.90
N ILE A 218 2.99 13.70 -3.74
CA ILE A 218 2.69 12.26 -3.81
C ILE A 218 3.91 11.42 -3.47
N ASP A 219 3.72 10.42 -2.59
CA ASP A 219 4.74 9.40 -2.28
C ASP A 219 4.13 8.00 -2.27
N ASP A 220 4.95 6.94 -2.16
CA ASP A 220 4.46 5.57 -1.95
C ASP A 220 3.97 5.38 -0.51
N MET A 221 4.70 5.91 0.46
CA MET A 221 4.36 5.76 1.87
C MET A 221 4.71 6.99 2.69
N ILE A 222 4.00 7.18 3.78
CA ILE A 222 4.38 8.11 4.84
C ILE A 222 4.70 7.31 6.09
N ASP A 223 5.97 7.29 6.49
CA ASP A 223 6.43 6.60 7.70
C ASP A 223 6.39 7.57 8.90
N THR A 224 7.46 8.30 9.19
CA THR A 224 7.52 9.23 10.34
C THR A 224 7.01 10.64 10.04
N GLY A 225 6.68 10.94 8.80
CA GLY A 225 6.13 12.22 8.34
C GLY A 225 7.12 13.38 8.26
N GLY A 226 8.36 13.22 8.76
CA GLY A 226 9.32 14.35 8.81
C GLY A 226 9.68 14.92 7.45
N THR A 227 9.95 14.07 6.49
CA THR A 227 10.24 14.45 5.09
C THR A 227 9.08 15.20 4.44
N ILE A 228 7.86 14.72 4.67
CA ILE A 228 6.64 15.30 4.10
C ILE A 228 6.40 16.69 4.68
N VAL A 229 6.50 16.85 6.00
CA VAL A 229 6.28 18.16 6.66
C VAL A 229 7.31 19.18 6.19
N ALA A 230 8.60 18.83 6.16
CA ALA A 230 9.62 19.73 5.63
C ALA A 230 9.38 20.09 4.15
N GLY A 231 8.84 19.18 3.35
CA GLY A 231 8.44 19.46 1.98
C GLY A 231 7.25 20.43 1.88
N ILE A 232 6.25 20.28 2.76
CA ILE A 232 5.12 21.21 2.84
C ILE A 232 5.58 22.61 3.13
N ASP A 233 6.43 22.77 4.16
CA ASP A 233 6.95 24.08 4.57
C ASP A 233 7.74 24.75 3.43
N MET A 234 8.61 23.98 2.76
CA MET A 234 9.39 24.48 1.61
C MET A 234 8.48 24.93 0.45
N LEU A 235 7.43 24.18 0.12
CA LEU A 235 6.50 24.56 -0.96
C LEU A 235 5.78 25.87 -0.63
N LEU A 236 5.34 26.03 0.62
CA LEU A 236 4.70 27.28 1.06
C LEU A 236 5.68 28.46 1.08
N GLU A 237 6.93 28.27 1.49
CA GLU A 237 8.00 29.27 1.40
C GLU A 237 8.29 29.68 -0.06
N LYS A 238 8.10 28.75 -1.02
CA LYS A 238 8.22 29.01 -2.47
C LYS A 238 6.95 29.56 -3.09
N GLY A 239 5.97 29.98 -2.30
CA GLY A 239 4.76 30.67 -2.76
C GLY A 239 3.64 29.75 -3.21
N ALA A 240 3.66 28.47 -2.90
CA ALA A 240 2.51 27.60 -3.16
C ALA A 240 1.25 28.13 -2.46
N LYS A 241 0.12 28.15 -3.18
CA LYS A 241 -1.18 28.62 -2.64
C LYS A 241 -1.72 27.68 -1.54
N ASN A 242 -1.70 26.40 -1.82
CA ASN A 242 -2.08 25.33 -0.88
C ASN A 242 -1.22 24.10 -1.14
N VAL A 243 -1.04 23.28 -0.11
CA VAL A 243 -0.37 21.98 -0.24
C VAL A 243 -1.32 20.88 0.22
N PHE A 244 -1.46 19.87 -0.62
CA PHE A 244 -2.11 18.59 -0.35
C PHE A 244 -1.04 17.51 -0.34
N VAL A 245 -1.25 16.48 0.45
CA VAL A 245 -0.34 15.33 0.51
C VAL A 245 -1.10 14.08 0.15
N ALA A 246 -0.50 13.19 -0.62
CA ALA A 246 -1.06 11.88 -0.91
C ALA A 246 0.00 10.79 -0.75
N CYS A 247 -0.42 9.61 -0.30
CA CYS A 247 0.39 8.41 -0.36
C CYS A 247 -0.48 7.15 -0.43
N THR A 248 0.10 6.08 -0.92
CA THR A 248 -0.55 4.78 -0.92
C THR A 248 -0.57 4.21 0.50
N HIS A 249 0.58 4.13 1.19
CA HIS A 249 0.71 3.42 2.45
C HIS A 249 0.86 4.36 3.65
N PRO A 250 -0.19 4.50 4.51
CA PRO A 250 -0.10 5.28 5.74
C PRO A 250 0.56 4.45 6.86
N VAL A 251 1.87 4.27 6.81
CA VAL A 251 2.61 3.53 7.84
C VAL A 251 2.51 4.24 9.19
N PHE A 252 2.57 5.58 9.20
CA PHE A 252 2.32 6.46 10.33
C PHE A 252 3.01 6.01 11.63
N SER A 253 4.32 5.80 11.53
CA SER A 253 5.15 5.40 12.66
C SER A 253 5.52 6.57 13.56
N GLY A 254 5.66 6.31 14.85
CA GLY A 254 6.14 7.26 15.84
C GLY A 254 5.35 8.58 15.82
N PRO A 255 6.00 9.74 15.60
CA PRO A 255 5.35 11.06 15.68
C PRO A 255 4.58 11.47 14.40
N ALA A 256 4.35 10.56 13.43
CA ALA A 256 3.78 10.90 12.14
C ALA A 256 2.42 11.59 12.26
N VAL A 257 1.50 11.02 13.05
CA VAL A 257 0.14 11.54 13.22
C VAL A 257 0.17 12.97 13.79
N GLU A 258 0.96 13.21 14.83
CA GLU A 258 1.10 14.53 15.43
C GLU A 258 1.66 15.54 14.41
N ARG A 259 2.70 15.16 13.68
CA ARG A 259 3.31 16.01 12.65
C ARG A 259 2.32 16.37 11.55
N LEU A 260 1.59 15.37 11.01
CA LEU A 260 0.62 15.58 9.94
C LEU A 260 -0.59 16.39 10.42
N LYS A 261 -1.07 16.16 11.63
CA LYS A 261 -2.15 16.93 12.23
C LYS A 261 -1.80 18.41 12.34
N ASN A 262 -0.55 18.72 12.71
CA ASN A 262 -0.09 20.09 12.97
C ASN A 262 0.52 20.77 11.73
N CYS A 263 0.80 20.06 10.63
CA CYS A 263 1.38 20.65 9.41
C CYS A 263 0.40 21.58 8.69
N ALA A 264 0.92 22.39 7.78
CA ALA A 264 0.14 23.36 7.01
C ALA A 264 -0.58 22.74 5.78
N ALA A 265 -0.52 21.44 5.56
CA ALA A 265 -1.27 20.80 4.49
C ALA A 265 -2.79 20.98 4.68
N LYS A 266 -3.50 21.14 3.57
CA LYS A 266 -4.97 21.20 3.56
C LYS A 266 -5.60 19.85 3.81
N GLU A 267 -5.05 18.80 3.19
CA GLU A 267 -5.48 17.42 3.36
C GLU A 267 -4.29 16.47 3.25
N VAL A 268 -4.44 15.34 3.90
CA VAL A 268 -3.57 14.16 3.80
C VAL A 268 -4.42 13.00 3.29
N VAL A 269 -4.23 12.64 2.04
CA VAL A 269 -5.00 11.61 1.34
C VAL A 269 -4.20 10.32 1.35
N VAL A 270 -4.75 9.25 1.88
CA VAL A 270 -4.10 7.95 1.98
C VAL A 270 -5.05 6.86 1.49
N THR A 271 -4.55 5.64 1.34
CA THR A 271 -5.43 4.50 1.10
C THR A 271 -5.58 3.65 2.36
N ASP A 272 -6.51 2.70 2.32
CA ASP A 272 -6.73 1.70 3.35
C ASP A 272 -5.88 0.42 3.14
N THR A 273 -4.77 0.51 2.38
CA THR A 273 -3.76 -0.56 2.32
C THR A 273 -3.20 -0.92 3.69
N ILE A 274 -3.24 0.02 4.63
CA ILE A 274 -3.01 -0.18 6.06
C ILE A 274 -4.22 0.41 6.77
N ILE A 275 -4.97 -0.42 7.48
CA ILE A 275 -6.09 0.05 8.29
C ILE A 275 -5.54 0.85 9.46
N LEU A 276 -5.97 2.10 9.55
CA LEU A 276 -5.56 2.98 10.63
C LEU A 276 -6.52 2.87 11.81
N PRO A 277 -6.03 2.62 13.03
CA PRO A 277 -6.87 2.63 14.21
C PRO A 277 -7.41 4.05 14.47
N LYS A 278 -8.55 4.16 15.17
CA LYS A 278 -9.29 5.42 15.35
C LYS A 278 -8.44 6.55 15.93
N GLU A 279 -7.50 6.26 16.80
CA GLU A 279 -6.59 7.23 17.41
C GLU A 279 -5.60 7.86 16.42
N LYS A 280 -5.41 7.25 15.25
CA LYS A 280 -4.59 7.82 14.18
C LYS A 280 -5.37 8.67 13.18
N HIS A 281 -6.69 8.80 13.36
CA HIS A 281 -7.52 9.67 12.53
C HIS A 281 -7.46 11.12 13.00
N PHE A 282 -7.52 12.06 12.05
CA PHE A 282 -7.54 13.50 12.29
C PHE A 282 -8.29 14.22 11.14
N ASP A 283 -8.74 15.44 11.36
CA ASP A 283 -9.69 16.15 10.48
C ASP A 283 -9.24 16.27 9.01
N LYS A 284 -7.92 16.42 8.80
CA LYS A 284 -7.34 16.56 7.45
C LYS A 284 -7.14 15.22 6.74
N LEU A 285 -7.26 14.10 7.45
CA LEU A 285 -7.06 12.78 6.87
C LEU A 285 -8.24 12.39 6.00
N LYS A 286 -7.95 11.93 4.79
CA LYS A 286 -8.91 11.34 3.86
C LYS A 286 -8.41 9.97 3.44
N VAL A 287 -9.30 8.98 3.51
CA VAL A 287 -8.96 7.60 3.14
C VAL A 287 -9.70 7.25 1.85
N VAL A 288 -8.96 6.74 0.88
CA VAL A 288 -9.45 6.22 -0.40
C VAL A 288 -9.35 4.71 -0.36
N SER A 289 -10.47 4.00 -0.48
CA SER A 289 -10.46 2.55 -0.38
C SER A 289 -9.89 1.88 -1.64
N VAL A 290 -9.09 0.83 -1.42
CA VAL A 290 -8.57 -0.06 -2.47
C VAL A 290 -9.41 -1.34 -2.62
N ALA A 291 -10.50 -1.48 -1.86
CA ALA A 291 -11.31 -2.69 -1.85
C ALA A 291 -11.86 -3.07 -3.23
N SER A 292 -12.37 -2.09 -4.00
CA SER A 292 -12.89 -2.34 -5.36
C SER A 292 -11.79 -2.78 -6.33
N LEU A 293 -10.59 -2.22 -6.23
CA LEU A 293 -9.43 -2.63 -7.01
C LEU A 293 -9.05 -4.09 -6.72
N LEU A 294 -8.96 -4.44 -5.44
CA LEU A 294 -8.62 -5.80 -5.02
C LEU A 294 -9.72 -6.81 -5.35
N ALA A 295 -11.00 -6.45 -5.19
CA ALA A 295 -12.11 -7.31 -5.58
C ALA A 295 -12.08 -7.65 -7.08
N LYS A 296 -11.86 -6.67 -7.95
CA LYS A 296 -11.72 -6.89 -9.40
C LYS A 296 -10.48 -7.73 -9.73
N THR A 297 -9.40 -7.55 -8.99
CA THR A 297 -8.20 -8.38 -9.13
C THR A 297 -8.50 -9.85 -8.79
N ILE A 298 -9.22 -10.10 -7.70
CA ILE A 298 -9.68 -11.44 -7.33
C ILE A 298 -10.58 -12.04 -8.42
N GLU A 299 -11.56 -11.27 -8.92
CA GLU A 299 -12.44 -11.72 -10.00
C GLU A 299 -11.64 -12.08 -11.26
N SER A 300 -10.64 -11.30 -11.63
CA SER A 300 -9.79 -11.58 -12.78
C SER A 300 -8.98 -12.86 -12.59
N ILE A 301 -8.38 -13.06 -11.42
CA ILE A 301 -7.63 -14.28 -11.09
C ILE A 301 -8.54 -15.51 -11.12
N GLU A 302 -9.69 -15.46 -10.47
CA GLU A 302 -10.66 -16.58 -10.40
C GLU A 302 -11.20 -16.98 -11.78
N ASN A 303 -11.43 -15.99 -12.65
CA ASN A 303 -11.98 -16.24 -13.98
C ASN A 303 -10.89 -16.45 -15.05
N ASN A 304 -9.61 -16.52 -14.67
CA ASN A 304 -8.46 -16.63 -15.57
C ASN A 304 -8.45 -15.50 -16.62
N LEU A 305 -8.85 -14.29 -16.22
CA LEU A 305 -8.80 -13.07 -17.02
C LEU A 305 -7.49 -12.33 -16.80
N PRO A 306 -7.04 -11.52 -17.77
CA PRO A 306 -5.85 -10.70 -17.58
C PRO A 306 -6.02 -9.69 -16.45
N VAL A 307 -5.13 -9.71 -15.46
CA VAL A 307 -5.10 -8.70 -14.40
C VAL A 307 -4.76 -7.31 -14.96
N SER A 308 -4.08 -7.26 -16.11
CA SER A 308 -3.82 -6.00 -16.83
C SER A 308 -5.08 -5.20 -17.17
N ASP A 309 -6.21 -5.87 -17.38
CA ASP A 309 -7.47 -5.19 -17.72
C ASP A 309 -8.00 -4.39 -16.52
N VAL A 310 -7.70 -4.84 -15.29
CA VAL A 310 -8.02 -4.10 -14.06
C VAL A 310 -7.26 -2.77 -14.03
N PHE A 311 -6.00 -2.74 -14.47
CA PHE A 311 -5.24 -1.49 -14.59
C PHE A 311 -5.90 -0.51 -15.57
N GLN A 312 -6.38 -0.99 -16.73
CA GLN A 312 -7.00 -0.14 -17.75
C GLN A 312 -8.32 0.48 -17.30
N GLU A 313 -9.08 -0.21 -16.44
CA GLU A 313 -10.34 0.29 -15.92
C GLU A 313 -10.15 1.50 -14.97
N PHE A 314 -9.03 1.50 -14.25
CA PHE A 314 -8.64 2.60 -13.36
C PHE A 314 -7.61 3.55 -14.00
N ASP A 315 -7.14 3.26 -15.22
CA ASP A 315 -6.12 4.07 -15.89
C ASP A 315 -6.76 5.21 -16.70
N PHE A 316 -6.15 6.39 -16.61
CA PHE A 316 -6.61 7.62 -17.23
C PHE A 316 -5.80 8.02 -18.48
N GLU A 317 -4.92 7.14 -18.96
CA GLU A 317 -4.13 7.36 -20.19
C GLU A 317 -4.94 7.09 -21.49
N LYS A 318 -6.25 7.32 -21.46
CA LYS A 318 -7.10 7.25 -22.66
C LYS A 318 -7.57 8.62 -23.08
#